data_31c73bd05a4d7e0f6413f7206f39555a
#
_entry.id   31c73bd05a4d7e0f6413f7206f39555a
#
_cell.length_a   1.000
_cell.length_b   1.000
_cell.length_c   1.000
_cell.angle_alpha   90.00
_cell.angle_beta   90.00
_cell.angle_gamma   90.00
#
_symmetry.space_group_name_H-M   'P 1'
#
loop_
_entity.id
_entity.type
_entity.pdbx_description
1 polymer ?
#
loop_
_entity_poly.entity_id
_entity_poly.type
_entity_poly.pdbx_seq_one_letter_code
_entity_poly.pdbx_strand_id
1 'polypeptide(L)'
;MTPKLNAEIYCAIDTADSARAESLAADLSGHIGGLKIGFEFFYAHYQTGFQALAKHGMPIFLDLKLHDIPNTVAQAVRALLPLEPRLLNVHAGGGAAM
;
A
#
# COMPACT_ATOMS: atom_id res chain seq x y z
N MET A 1 -14.39 -14.25 -21.14
CA MET A 1 -14.08 -14.15 -19.70
C MET A 1 -12.59 -13.85 -19.52
N THR A 2 -12.28 -12.83 -18.78
CA THR A 2 -10.89 -12.48 -18.52
C THR A 2 -10.36 -13.33 -17.35
N PRO A 3 -9.26 -14.05 -17.53
CA PRO A 3 -8.68 -14.82 -16.43
C PRO A 3 -8.20 -13.91 -15.31
N LYS A 4 -8.33 -14.36 -14.07
CA LYS A 4 -7.81 -13.64 -12.91
C LYS A 4 -6.34 -14.01 -12.65
N LEU A 5 -5.55 -14.05 -13.72
CA LEU A 5 -4.21 -14.64 -13.68
C LEU A 5 -3.27 -13.99 -12.67
N ASN A 6 -3.37 -12.67 -12.48
CA ASN A 6 -2.40 -11.94 -11.71
C ASN A 6 -3.02 -11.23 -10.49
N ALA A 7 -4.22 -11.69 -10.07
CA ALA A 7 -4.95 -11.06 -8.95
C ALA A 7 -4.18 -11.10 -7.63
N GLU A 8 -3.30 -12.08 -7.46
CA GLU A 8 -2.53 -12.29 -6.24
C GLU A 8 -1.13 -11.70 -6.30
N ILE A 9 -0.76 -11.12 -7.45
CA ILE A 9 0.57 -10.55 -7.63
C ILE A 9 0.51 -9.05 -7.36
N TYR A 10 1.32 -8.58 -6.42
CA TYR A 10 1.45 -7.17 -6.09
C TYR A 10 2.87 -6.71 -6.39
N CYS A 11 3.01 -5.59 -7.09
CA CYS A 11 4.31 -5.00 -7.36
C CYS A 11 4.69 -4.03 -6.25
N ALA A 12 5.89 -4.20 -5.69
CA ALA A 12 6.42 -3.28 -4.70
C ALA A 12 6.90 -1.99 -5.37
N ILE A 13 6.35 -0.87 -4.92
CA ILE A 13 6.76 0.46 -5.39
C ILE A 13 7.85 0.97 -4.45
N ASP A 14 9.06 0.49 -4.66
CA ASP A 14 10.20 0.77 -3.80
C ASP A 14 11.03 1.91 -4.37
N THR A 15 10.43 3.08 -4.46
CA THR A 15 11.08 4.30 -4.93
C THR A 15 10.48 5.51 -4.24
N ALA A 16 11.28 6.54 -4.04
CA ALA A 16 10.81 7.84 -3.58
C ALA A 16 10.47 8.78 -4.74
N ASP A 17 10.74 8.37 -5.98
CA ASP A 17 10.49 9.16 -7.18
C ASP A 17 9.02 8.97 -7.62
N SER A 18 8.22 10.04 -7.50
CA SER A 18 6.81 9.98 -7.84
C SER A 18 6.56 9.73 -9.32
N ALA A 19 7.39 10.26 -10.20
CA ALA A 19 7.27 10.03 -11.65
C ALA A 19 7.53 8.56 -11.99
N ARG A 20 8.54 7.97 -11.36
CA ARG A 20 8.86 6.55 -11.53
C ARG A 20 7.72 5.66 -11.04
N ALA A 21 7.17 5.98 -9.87
CA ALA A 21 6.05 5.24 -9.29
C ALA A 21 4.81 5.31 -10.18
N GLU A 22 4.49 6.50 -10.68
CA GLU A 22 3.37 6.71 -11.60
C GLU A 22 3.55 5.91 -12.89
N SER A 23 4.75 5.92 -13.44
CA SER A 23 5.07 5.17 -14.65
C SER A 23 4.89 3.67 -14.45
N LEU A 24 5.38 3.15 -13.33
CA LEU A 24 5.19 1.73 -12.99
C LEU A 24 3.71 1.38 -12.84
N ALA A 25 2.95 2.22 -12.16
CA ALA A 25 1.52 1.98 -11.95
C ALA A 25 0.76 1.97 -13.29
N ALA A 26 1.08 2.91 -14.17
CA ALA A 26 0.46 2.97 -15.49
C ALA A 26 0.77 1.73 -16.33
N ASP A 27 2.03 1.31 -16.34
CA ASP A 27 2.46 0.14 -17.12
C ASP A 27 1.87 -1.16 -16.61
N LEU A 28 1.67 -1.28 -15.29
CA LEU A 28 1.21 -2.51 -14.66
C LEU A 28 -0.31 -2.61 -14.57
N SER A 29 -1.02 -1.51 -14.75
CA SER A 29 -2.47 -1.49 -14.65
C SER A 29 -3.11 -2.47 -15.63
N GLY A 30 -3.97 -3.35 -15.09
CA GLY A 30 -4.61 -4.39 -15.86
C GLY A 30 -3.79 -5.66 -16.05
N HIS A 31 -2.54 -5.68 -15.58
CA HIS A 31 -1.65 -6.85 -15.75
C HIS A 31 -1.35 -7.59 -14.44
N ILE A 32 -1.54 -6.95 -13.29
CA ILE A 32 -1.28 -7.54 -11.98
C ILE A 32 -2.43 -7.22 -11.02
N GLY A 33 -2.40 -7.85 -9.84
CA GLY A 33 -3.47 -7.70 -8.86
C GLY A 33 -3.45 -6.40 -8.10
N GLY A 34 -2.28 -5.80 -7.86
CA GLY A 34 -2.20 -4.59 -7.10
C GLY A 34 -0.80 -4.03 -6.94
N LEU A 35 -0.70 -2.96 -6.17
CA LEU A 35 0.57 -2.31 -5.85
C LEU A 35 0.81 -2.41 -4.35
N LYS A 36 2.06 -2.59 -3.97
CA LYS A 36 2.46 -2.50 -2.56
C LYS A 36 3.22 -1.19 -2.35
N ILE A 37 2.74 -0.37 -1.43
CA ILE A 37 3.40 0.87 -1.02
C ILE A 37 4.00 0.63 0.37
N GLY A 38 5.32 0.70 0.46
CA GLY A 38 6.06 0.55 1.69
C GLY A 38 6.59 1.89 2.20
N PHE A 39 7.58 1.81 3.08
CA PHE A 39 8.13 2.98 3.76
C PHE A 39 8.68 4.03 2.81
N GLU A 40 9.47 3.59 1.82
CA GLU A 40 10.21 4.53 0.98
C GLU A 40 9.28 5.49 0.26
N PHE A 41 8.28 4.98 -0.42
CA PHE A 41 7.34 5.82 -1.15
C PHE A 41 6.40 6.56 -0.20
N PHE A 42 5.84 5.86 0.81
CA PHE A 42 4.83 6.47 1.68
C PHE A 42 5.40 7.62 2.51
N TYR A 43 6.60 7.45 3.05
CA TYR A 43 7.20 8.54 3.84
C TYR A 43 7.73 9.69 2.99
N ALA A 44 7.96 9.47 1.70
CA ALA A 44 8.30 10.55 0.79
C ALA A 44 7.08 11.37 0.35
N HIS A 45 5.93 10.73 0.17
CA HIS A 45 4.78 11.35 -0.47
C HIS A 45 3.49 11.30 0.33
N TYR A 46 3.42 10.51 1.39
CA TYR A 46 2.28 10.43 2.31
C TYR A 46 0.97 10.10 1.58
N GLN A 47 -0.13 10.69 2.05
CA GLN A 47 -1.46 10.44 1.53
C GLN A 47 -1.60 10.85 0.07
N THR A 48 -0.99 11.97 -0.31
CA THR A 48 -1.06 12.47 -1.69
C THR A 48 -0.47 11.46 -2.66
N GLY A 49 0.68 10.89 -2.32
CA GLY A 49 1.30 9.87 -3.16
C GLY A 49 0.46 8.60 -3.25
N PHE A 50 -0.11 8.15 -2.13
CA PHE A 50 -1.01 7.00 -2.13
C PHE A 50 -2.19 7.24 -3.07
N GLN A 51 -2.84 8.40 -2.94
CA GLN A 51 -4.00 8.74 -3.76
C GLN A 51 -3.67 8.82 -5.24
N ALA A 52 -2.49 9.36 -5.57
CA ALA A 52 -2.04 9.44 -6.96
C ALA A 52 -1.90 8.05 -7.59
N LEU A 53 -1.34 7.09 -6.86
CA LEU A 53 -1.21 5.72 -7.35
C LEU A 53 -2.57 4.98 -7.36
N ALA A 54 -3.43 5.26 -6.40
CA ALA A 54 -4.76 4.65 -6.33
C ALA A 54 -5.64 4.98 -7.56
N LYS A 55 -5.38 6.11 -8.21
CA LYS A 55 -6.12 6.52 -9.40
C LYS A 55 -5.95 5.57 -10.58
N HIS A 56 -4.91 4.75 -10.56
CA HIS A 56 -4.71 3.73 -11.60
C HIS A 56 -5.64 2.53 -11.47
N GLY A 57 -6.46 2.49 -10.42
CA GLY A 57 -7.53 1.51 -10.27
C GLY A 57 -7.12 0.18 -9.66
N MET A 58 -5.85 -0.01 -9.34
CA MET A 58 -5.39 -1.25 -8.71
C MET A 58 -5.55 -1.19 -7.19
N PRO A 59 -5.90 -2.32 -6.54
CA PRO A 59 -5.86 -2.39 -5.08
C PRO A 59 -4.46 -2.09 -4.55
N ILE A 60 -4.39 -1.48 -3.37
CA ILE A 60 -3.10 -1.15 -2.76
C ILE A 60 -2.95 -1.85 -1.42
N PHE A 61 -1.79 -2.50 -1.27
CA PHE A 61 -1.31 -3.04 0.00
C PHE A 61 -0.40 -1.99 0.61
N LEU A 62 -0.84 -1.41 1.72
CA LEU A 62 -0.05 -0.42 2.46
C LEU A 62 0.79 -1.16 3.49
N ASP A 63 2.06 -1.33 3.18
CA ASP A 63 3.00 -2.16 3.93
C ASP A 63 3.83 -1.28 4.86
N LEU A 64 3.27 -0.91 5.99
CA LEU A 64 3.93 -0.04 6.98
C LEU A 64 4.46 -0.82 8.17
N LYS A 65 4.07 -2.08 8.34
CA LYS A 65 4.54 -2.94 9.43
C LYS A 65 4.39 -2.25 10.79
N LEU A 66 3.21 -1.71 11.07
CA LEU A 66 2.95 -0.95 12.27
C LEU A 66 3.40 -1.71 13.51
N HIS A 67 4.18 -1.06 14.37
CA HIS A 67 4.80 -1.72 15.52
C HIS A 67 4.95 -0.72 16.65
N ASP A 68 3.99 -0.70 17.55
CA ASP A 68 3.94 0.23 18.66
C ASP A 68 3.03 -0.34 19.74
N ILE A 69 2.78 0.40 20.79
CA ILE A 69 1.80 -0.01 21.79
C ILE A 69 0.42 -0.11 21.15
N PRO A 70 -0.46 -0.99 21.68
CA PRO A 70 -1.75 -1.27 21.02
C PRO A 70 -2.59 -0.04 20.70
N ASN A 71 -2.69 0.91 21.60
CA ASN A 71 -3.48 2.12 21.34
C ASN A 71 -2.95 2.94 20.18
N THR A 72 -1.62 3.09 20.09
CA THR A 72 -1.01 3.84 18.99
C THR A 72 -1.25 3.17 17.65
N VAL A 73 -1.12 1.85 17.61
CA VAL A 73 -1.40 1.08 16.39
C VAL A 73 -2.86 1.21 15.99
N ALA A 74 -3.79 1.11 16.95
CA ALA A 74 -5.21 1.29 16.66
C ALA A 74 -5.51 2.67 16.07
N GLN A 75 -4.93 3.72 16.63
CA GLN A 75 -5.13 5.08 16.11
C GLN A 75 -4.50 5.26 14.73
N ALA A 76 -3.32 4.66 14.50
CA ALA A 76 -2.67 4.71 13.19
C ALA A 76 -3.54 4.03 12.12
N VAL A 77 -4.11 2.87 12.44
CA VAL A 77 -5.02 2.18 11.52
C VAL A 77 -6.22 3.06 11.19
N ARG A 78 -6.84 3.67 12.21
CA ARG A 78 -7.98 4.56 11.99
C ARG A 78 -7.60 5.74 11.09
N ALA A 79 -6.41 6.29 11.26
CA ALA A 79 -5.93 7.41 10.45
C ALA A 79 -5.71 7.01 8.99
N LEU A 80 -5.38 5.75 8.73
CA LEU A 80 -5.09 5.25 7.39
C LEU A 80 -6.35 4.74 6.65
N LEU A 81 -7.41 4.40 7.37
CA LEU A 81 -8.62 3.86 6.76
C LEU A 81 -9.23 4.75 5.66
N PRO A 82 -9.25 6.09 5.80
CA PRO A 82 -9.78 6.95 4.74
C PRO A 82 -9.08 6.80 3.39
N LEU A 83 -7.85 6.29 3.36
CA LEU A 83 -7.14 5.99 2.11
C LEU A 83 -7.69 4.74 1.42
N GLU A 84 -8.44 3.92 2.13
CA GLU A 84 -9.01 2.68 1.64
C GLU A 84 -7.97 1.69 1.11
N PRO A 85 -6.91 1.37 1.88
CA PRO A 85 -6.00 0.33 1.45
C PRO A 85 -6.72 -1.02 1.41
N ARG A 86 -6.38 -1.84 0.42
CA ARG A 86 -6.92 -3.20 0.35
C ARG A 86 -6.37 -4.08 1.47
N LEU A 87 -5.09 -3.90 1.76
CA LEU A 87 -4.39 -4.60 2.84
C LEU A 87 -3.58 -3.58 3.62
N LEU A 88 -3.52 -3.78 4.91
CA LEU A 88 -2.69 -3.01 5.83
C LEU A 88 -2.11 -4.01 6.82
N ASN A 89 -0.83 -3.90 7.14
CA ASN A 89 -0.20 -4.88 8.01
C ASN A 89 0.35 -4.28 9.30
N VAL A 90 0.64 -5.18 10.22
CA VAL A 90 1.33 -4.86 11.46
C VAL A 90 2.53 -5.80 11.58
N HIS A 91 3.50 -5.43 12.40
CA HIS A 91 4.67 -6.26 12.65
C HIS A 91 4.29 -7.41 13.58
N ALA A 92 4.67 -8.64 13.20
CA ALA A 92 4.32 -9.82 13.99
C ALA A 92 4.92 -9.81 15.40
N GLY A 93 6.03 -9.08 15.60
CA GLY A 93 6.70 -8.97 16.89
C GLY A 93 5.96 -8.12 17.93
N GLY A 94 4.85 -7.49 17.56
CA GLY A 94 4.11 -6.61 18.47
C GLY A 94 3.28 -7.32 19.54
N GLY A 95 3.07 -8.62 19.40
CA GLY A 95 2.30 -9.39 20.34
C GLY A 95 0.80 -9.41 20.05
N ALA A 96 0.08 -10.28 20.75
CA ALA A 96 -1.35 -10.50 20.48
C ALA A 96 -2.21 -9.26 20.75
N ALA A 97 -1.84 -8.45 21.75
CA ALA A 97 -2.63 -7.26 22.10
C ALA A 97 -2.57 -6.17 21.01
N MET A 98 -1.48 -6.10 20.28
CA MET A 98 -1.33 -5.15 19.19
C MET A 98 -2.15 -5.56 18.00
#